data_58a90ce9742533d0c29983c66872ee06
#
_entry.id   58a90ce9742533d0c29983c66872ee06
#
_cell.length_a   1.000
_cell.length_b   1.000
_cell.length_c   1.000
_cell.angle_alpha   90.00
_cell.angle_beta   90.00
_cell.angle_gamma   90.00
#
_symmetry.space_group_name_H-M   'P 1'
#
loop_
_entity.id
_entity.type
_entity.pdbx_description
1 polymer ?
#
loop_
_entity_poly.entity_id
_entity_poly.type
_entity_poly.pdbx_seq_one_letter_code
_entity_poly.pdbx_strand_id
1 'polypeptide(L)'
;MARGRIVSGASTISMQAARLLEPRQRGLLTKAIQSARALQLEWRYSKREVLAIYLTLAPMGGNLEGVRAASFAYFGKEPRQLSAAEAALLVAIPQSPERRRPERAGKSAQAARDRVLVRGLEHGIIDQVLFDKAASRPVPDRRLAMPMQAPHLAAWLAGQSLGAIVPTTLRFELQSALSQLVAEERGQFADRAQIALVAIDNRTGGVVAWLGGSDYFGHAGQVDLVRSRRSPGSALKPLIYAMAFDDRVLHPESLVEDVPVRFRDWLPRNFDRDHVGAVTVRRALQQSLNVPAVLALEKVGPQRFISTLRNAGVAPGLPPGEAAATLGVALGSATVSPLEMAGLYAGLANGGKFAPPIVRRDRPRPGPVQLIGPTATWYVADVLAGAPLPEGFASLPVALRDRRIAFKTGTSAGFRDAWAAGYSANWTVVVWVGHADGTPRPGQLGRLSALPVLFKAFGRLPAEDNRAQPAPADVLRVASYHELPLRMRTLGPVADAHGAPRIAYPPPDARIELAAREAVPLSALGGEGRLRWLVDGRPLDGTKWVPDGPGTVRVAVVDEAGHSSAVTVRIVERR
;
A
#
# COMPACT_ATOMS: atom_id res chain seq x y z
N MET A 1 -21.39 58.35 23.58
CA MET A 1 -21.02 59.29 22.50
C MET A 1 -20.47 60.64 22.99
N ALA A 2 -19.98 60.72 24.19
CA ALA A 2 -19.58 62.03 24.77
C ALA A 2 -18.15 62.50 24.38
N ARG A 3 -17.43 61.91 23.46
CA ARG A 3 -16.04 62.29 23.08
C ARG A 3 -15.77 62.37 21.57
N GLY A 4 -16.79 62.39 20.69
CA GLY A 4 -16.60 62.49 19.23
C GLY A 4 -15.66 61.44 18.60
N ARG A 5 -15.17 60.46 19.39
CA ARG A 5 -14.29 59.38 18.98
C ARG A 5 -14.94 58.03 19.28
N ILE A 6 -14.99 57.15 18.30
CA ILE A 6 -15.40 55.76 18.51
C ILE A 6 -14.30 55.10 19.37
N VAL A 7 -14.53 54.94 20.67
CA VAL A 7 -13.57 54.36 21.64
C VAL A 7 -13.65 52.82 21.64
N SER A 8 -14.78 52.24 21.29
CA SER A 8 -14.98 50.78 21.19
C SER A 8 -16.11 50.45 20.21
N GLY A 9 -15.96 49.36 19.48
CA GLY A 9 -16.95 48.90 18.46
C GLY A 9 -18.19 48.24 19.03
N ALA A 10 -18.34 48.08 20.34
CA ALA A 10 -19.49 47.44 21.03
C ALA A 10 -19.99 46.14 20.39
N SER A 11 -19.09 45.38 19.71
CA SER A 11 -19.48 44.12 19.05
C SER A 11 -19.25 42.94 20.00
N THR A 12 -20.32 42.19 20.28
CA THR A 12 -20.25 40.96 21.08
C THR A 12 -19.52 39.84 20.29
N ILE A 13 -19.14 38.77 20.96
CA ILE A 13 -18.58 37.56 20.31
C ILE A 13 -19.58 37.03 19.29
N SER A 14 -20.89 37.02 19.58
CA SER A 14 -21.95 36.56 18.67
C SER A 14 -21.99 37.42 17.40
N MET A 15 -21.84 38.75 17.52
CA MET A 15 -21.77 39.64 16.34
C MET A 15 -20.48 39.41 15.53
N GLN A 16 -19.38 39.11 16.21
CA GLN A 16 -18.14 38.78 15.51
C GLN A 16 -18.23 37.43 14.80
N ALA A 17 -18.82 36.39 15.42
CA ALA A 17 -19.11 35.12 14.78
C ALA A 17 -20.04 35.30 13.56
N ALA A 18 -21.12 36.06 13.70
CA ALA A 18 -22.02 36.38 12.58
C ALA A 18 -21.30 37.06 11.40
N ARG A 19 -20.37 37.98 11.70
CA ARG A 19 -19.56 38.66 10.67
C ARG A 19 -18.58 37.70 9.97
N LEU A 20 -18.02 36.73 10.70
CA LEU A 20 -17.11 35.76 10.12
C LEU A 20 -17.84 34.74 9.24
N LEU A 21 -19.05 34.35 9.64
CA LEU A 21 -19.91 33.46 8.84
C LEU A 21 -20.47 34.14 7.57
N GLU A 22 -20.83 35.44 7.65
CA GLU A 22 -21.31 36.22 6.52
C GLU A 22 -20.48 37.51 6.36
N PRO A 23 -19.33 37.48 5.68
CA PRO A 23 -18.54 38.67 5.43
C PRO A 23 -19.29 39.69 4.57
N ARG A 24 -19.41 40.93 5.04
CA ARG A 24 -20.07 42.03 4.33
C ARG A 24 -19.24 43.31 4.40
N GLN A 25 -19.42 44.20 3.46
CA GLN A 25 -18.78 45.52 3.49
C GLN A 25 -19.24 46.32 4.72
N ARG A 26 -18.36 47.18 5.24
CA ARG A 26 -18.61 47.97 6.46
C ARG A 26 -19.69 49.04 6.19
N GLY A 27 -20.70 49.13 7.07
CA GLY A 27 -21.79 50.11 6.97
C GLY A 27 -22.74 49.98 8.17
N LEU A 28 -23.58 51.00 8.40
CA LEU A 28 -24.59 50.99 9.47
C LEU A 28 -25.63 49.86 9.26
N LEU A 29 -26.11 49.70 8.03
CA LEU A 29 -27.02 48.60 7.67
C LEU A 29 -26.40 47.23 7.92
N THR A 30 -25.15 47.07 7.54
CA THR A 30 -24.41 45.82 7.78
C THR A 30 -24.32 45.52 9.28
N LYS A 31 -24.14 46.55 10.11
CA LYS A 31 -24.10 46.38 11.56
C LYS A 31 -25.44 45.97 12.16
N ALA A 32 -26.54 46.50 11.62
CA ALA A 32 -27.90 46.09 12.00
C ALA A 32 -28.16 44.63 11.61
N ILE A 33 -27.79 44.23 10.39
CA ILE A 33 -27.88 42.84 9.94
C ILE A 33 -27.03 41.90 10.80
N GLN A 34 -25.81 42.27 11.13
CA GLN A 34 -24.95 41.48 12.02
C GLN A 34 -25.55 41.30 13.42
N SER A 35 -26.23 42.32 13.95
CA SER A 35 -26.94 42.22 15.23
C SER A 35 -28.11 41.24 15.13
N ALA A 36 -28.92 41.30 14.06
CA ALA A 36 -30.01 40.35 13.84
C ALA A 36 -29.50 38.91 13.68
N ARG A 37 -28.42 38.71 12.92
CA ARG A 37 -27.78 37.42 12.76
C ARG A 37 -27.18 36.91 14.07
N ALA A 38 -26.60 37.77 14.90
CA ALA A 38 -26.13 37.42 16.24
C ALA A 38 -27.25 36.90 17.14
N LEU A 39 -28.41 37.54 17.10
CA LEU A 39 -29.61 37.08 17.84
C LEU A 39 -30.08 35.70 17.32
N GLN A 40 -30.09 35.50 15.99
CA GLN A 40 -30.42 34.20 15.42
C GLN A 40 -29.45 33.11 15.84
N LEU A 41 -28.12 33.39 15.91
CA LEU A 41 -27.14 32.47 16.41
C LEU A 41 -27.40 32.11 17.87
N GLU A 42 -27.67 33.11 18.73
CA GLU A 42 -27.96 32.91 20.16
C GLU A 42 -29.28 32.19 20.42
N TRP A 43 -30.24 32.28 19.52
CA TRP A 43 -31.49 31.53 19.60
C TRP A 43 -31.31 30.07 19.22
N ARG A 44 -30.42 29.78 18.24
CA ARG A 44 -30.21 28.43 17.71
C ARG A 44 -29.10 27.64 18.43
N TYR A 45 -28.11 28.33 18.99
CA TYR A 45 -26.90 27.75 19.59
C TYR A 45 -26.69 28.26 21.00
N SER A 46 -26.17 27.40 21.88
CA SER A 46 -25.74 27.80 23.22
C SER A 46 -24.54 28.76 23.15
N LYS A 47 -24.29 29.50 24.23
CA LYS A 47 -23.12 30.41 24.33
C LYS A 47 -21.79 29.69 24.09
N ARG A 48 -21.67 28.41 24.51
CA ARG A 48 -20.48 27.59 24.27
C ARG A 48 -20.31 27.27 22.78
N GLU A 49 -21.37 26.96 22.09
CA GLU A 49 -21.34 26.68 20.64
C GLU A 49 -21.03 27.94 19.84
N VAL A 50 -21.60 29.10 20.19
CA VAL A 50 -21.28 30.39 19.56
C VAL A 50 -19.80 30.73 19.79
N LEU A 51 -19.27 30.50 21.00
CA LEU A 51 -17.86 30.69 21.29
C LEU A 51 -16.99 29.74 20.47
N ALA A 52 -17.38 28.46 20.34
CA ALA A 52 -16.68 27.49 19.52
C ALA A 52 -16.64 27.89 18.04
N ILE A 53 -17.76 28.38 17.49
CA ILE A 53 -17.83 28.93 16.12
C ILE A 53 -16.84 30.09 15.98
N TYR A 54 -16.86 31.05 16.93
CA TYR A 54 -15.94 32.17 16.91
C TYR A 54 -14.46 31.73 16.96
N LEU A 55 -14.10 30.86 17.90
CA LEU A 55 -12.73 30.36 18.06
C LEU A 55 -12.26 29.56 16.84
N THR A 56 -13.16 28.93 16.12
CA THR A 56 -12.85 28.20 14.88
C THR A 56 -12.56 29.13 13.70
N LEU A 57 -13.27 30.28 13.64
CA LEU A 57 -13.19 31.20 12.49
C LEU A 57 -12.37 32.47 12.78
N ALA A 58 -11.94 32.69 14.02
CA ALA A 58 -11.23 33.91 14.40
C ALA A 58 -9.94 34.10 13.58
N PRO A 59 -9.71 35.29 12.98
CA PRO A 59 -8.52 35.57 12.21
C PRO A 59 -7.31 35.70 13.14
N MET A 60 -6.26 34.92 12.88
CA MET A 60 -5.05 34.84 13.72
C MET A 60 -3.80 35.44 13.06
N GLY A 61 -3.98 36.20 11.98
CA GLY A 61 -2.94 36.87 11.21
C GLY A 61 -2.47 36.08 9.99
N GLY A 62 -2.30 36.78 8.87
CA GLY A 62 -2.00 36.17 7.57
C GLY A 62 -3.09 35.19 7.14
N ASN A 63 -2.69 33.99 6.80
CA ASN A 63 -3.57 32.91 6.40
C ASN A 63 -4.03 31.99 7.54
N LEU A 64 -3.77 32.37 8.82
CA LEU A 64 -4.20 31.56 9.96
C LEU A 64 -5.64 31.91 10.35
N GLU A 65 -6.48 30.90 10.36
CA GLU A 65 -7.87 30.94 10.80
C GLU A 65 -8.10 29.94 11.94
N GLY A 66 -8.69 30.44 13.01
CA GLY A 66 -9.01 29.65 14.19
C GLY A 66 -7.85 29.49 15.20
N VAL A 67 -8.25 29.34 16.46
CA VAL A 67 -7.33 29.20 17.61
C VAL A 67 -6.47 27.95 17.47
N ARG A 68 -7.01 26.85 16.93
CA ARG A 68 -6.27 25.59 16.80
C ARG A 68 -5.12 25.72 15.80
N ALA A 69 -5.36 26.31 14.64
CA ALA A 69 -4.32 26.55 13.64
C ALA A 69 -3.24 27.50 14.21
N ALA A 70 -3.65 28.57 14.91
CA ALA A 70 -2.73 29.49 15.54
C ALA A 70 -1.91 28.84 16.66
N SER A 71 -2.53 27.97 17.48
CA SER A 71 -1.84 27.21 18.53
C SER A 71 -0.71 26.35 17.96
N PHE A 72 -0.96 25.64 16.87
CA PHE A 72 0.08 24.87 16.19
C PHE A 72 1.13 25.76 15.52
N ALA A 73 0.70 26.80 14.82
CA ALA A 73 1.62 27.68 14.10
C ALA A 73 2.55 28.48 15.03
N TYR A 74 2.08 28.89 16.19
CA TYR A 74 2.88 29.71 17.13
C TYR A 74 3.51 28.89 18.24
N PHE A 75 2.91 27.77 18.67
CA PHE A 75 3.34 27.03 19.86
C PHE A 75 3.53 25.51 19.63
N GLY A 76 3.15 24.96 18.49
CA GLY A 76 3.35 23.55 18.13
C GLY A 76 2.52 22.55 18.94
N LYS A 77 1.41 22.97 19.55
CA LYS A 77 0.61 22.13 20.45
C LYS A 77 -0.89 22.40 20.38
N GLU A 78 -1.68 21.45 20.91
CA GLU A 78 -3.13 21.60 21.00
C GLU A 78 -3.55 22.74 21.93
N PRO A 79 -4.67 23.46 21.66
CA PRO A 79 -5.14 24.57 22.48
C PRO A 79 -5.31 24.26 23.96
N ARG A 80 -5.67 23.03 24.32
CA ARG A 80 -5.82 22.57 25.72
C ARG A 80 -4.50 22.58 26.53
N GLN A 81 -3.36 22.64 25.83
CA GLN A 81 -2.02 22.63 26.43
C GLN A 81 -1.40 24.03 26.52
N LEU A 82 -2.15 25.07 26.13
CA LEU A 82 -1.68 26.43 26.17
C LEU A 82 -1.48 26.88 27.61
N SER A 83 -0.35 27.57 27.88
CA SER A 83 -0.13 28.33 29.11
C SER A 83 -0.96 29.61 29.11
N ALA A 84 -1.09 30.26 30.25
CA ALA A 84 -1.80 31.55 30.39
C ALA A 84 -1.24 32.62 29.43
N ALA A 85 0.10 32.73 29.31
CA ALA A 85 0.74 33.64 28.36
C ALA A 85 0.33 33.39 26.89
N GLU A 86 0.32 32.14 26.47
CA GLU A 86 0.00 31.73 25.11
C GLU A 86 -1.50 31.90 24.81
N ALA A 87 -2.36 31.53 25.75
CA ALA A 87 -3.80 31.75 25.64
C ALA A 87 -4.12 33.26 25.55
N ALA A 88 -3.52 34.09 26.41
CA ALA A 88 -3.70 35.54 26.39
C ALA A 88 -3.23 36.17 25.06
N LEU A 89 -2.14 35.65 24.46
CA LEU A 89 -1.71 36.09 23.14
C LEU A 89 -2.75 35.78 22.07
N LEU A 90 -3.26 34.54 22.02
CA LEU A 90 -4.30 34.15 21.01
C LEU A 90 -5.62 34.91 21.20
N VAL A 91 -6.00 35.26 22.44
CA VAL A 91 -7.14 36.13 22.73
C VAL A 91 -6.90 37.57 22.21
N ALA A 92 -5.67 38.03 22.24
CA ALA A 92 -5.32 39.39 21.82
C ALA A 92 -5.29 39.58 20.30
N ILE A 93 -4.86 38.57 19.53
CA ILE A 93 -4.59 38.68 18.07
C ILE A 93 -5.85 39.09 17.25
N PRO A 94 -7.06 38.50 17.44
CA PRO A 94 -8.20 38.72 16.54
C PRO A 94 -8.68 40.17 16.42
N GLN A 95 -8.39 41.00 17.39
CA GLN A 95 -8.75 42.42 17.38
C GLN A 95 -8.00 43.22 16.29
N SER A 96 -6.77 42.83 15.97
CA SER A 96 -5.92 43.48 14.97
C SER A 96 -4.95 42.43 14.38
N PRO A 97 -5.42 41.45 13.63
CA PRO A 97 -4.66 40.25 13.29
C PRO A 97 -3.31 40.53 12.63
N GLU A 98 -3.26 41.46 11.67
CA GLU A 98 -2.01 41.78 10.97
C GLU A 98 -1.02 42.60 11.84
N ARG A 99 -1.54 43.50 12.65
CA ARG A 99 -0.68 44.36 13.53
C ARG A 99 -0.20 43.63 14.78
N ARG A 100 -0.73 42.47 15.10
CA ARG A 100 -0.40 41.67 16.29
C ARG A 100 0.15 40.29 15.91
N ARG A 101 0.69 40.18 14.72
CA ARG A 101 1.40 38.96 14.32
C ARG A 101 2.71 38.86 15.08
N PRO A 102 2.89 37.85 15.96
CA PRO A 102 4.06 37.78 16.83
C PRO A 102 5.37 37.79 16.04
N GLU A 103 5.42 37.04 14.93
CA GLU A 103 6.61 36.89 14.10
C GLU A 103 6.98 38.13 13.25
N ARG A 104 6.11 39.13 13.19
CA ARG A 104 6.35 40.38 12.43
C ARG A 104 6.33 41.64 13.33
N ALA A 105 5.53 41.62 14.38
CA ALA A 105 5.24 42.75 15.22
C ALA A 105 5.28 42.36 16.72
N GLY A 106 6.35 41.66 17.14
CA GLY A 106 6.49 41.07 18.47
C GLY A 106 6.18 42.03 19.63
N LYS A 107 6.70 43.28 19.59
CA LYS A 107 6.39 44.30 20.61
C LYS A 107 4.91 44.64 20.71
N SER A 108 4.21 44.76 19.58
CA SER A 108 2.78 45.03 19.54
C SER A 108 1.96 43.84 20.03
N ALA A 109 2.36 42.64 19.67
CA ALA A 109 1.77 41.38 20.13
C ALA A 109 1.93 41.21 21.65
N GLN A 110 3.13 41.45 22.17
CA GLN A 110 3.45 41.39 23.59
C GLN A 110 2.60 42.40 24.39
N ALA A 111 2.60 43.67 24.00
CA ALA A 111 1.78 44.68 24.65
C ALA A 111 0.28 44.38 24.62
N ALA A 112 -0.21 43.73 23.56
CA ALA A 112 -1.60 43.30 23.47
C ALA A 112 -1.90 42.09 24.37
N ARG A 113 -0.99 41.11 24.46
CA ARG A 113 -1.05 40.00 25.41
C ARG A 113 -1.09 40.47 26.84
N ASP A 114 -0.18 41.39 27.20
CA ASP A 114 -0.04 41.88 28.59
C ASP A 114 -1.31 42.60 29.05
N ARG A 115 -1.98 43.35 28.14
CA ARG A 115 -3.31 43.94 28.46
C ARG A 115 -4.37 42.88 28.74
N VAL A 116 -4.32 41.70 28.06
CA VAL A 116 -5.25 40.59 28.34
C VAL A 116 -4.92 39.97 29.71
N LEU A 117 -3.63 39.79 30.02
CA LEU A 117 -3.18 39.29 31.34
C LEU A 117 -3.60 40.20 32.49
N VAL A 118 -3.42 41.54 32.35
CA VAL A 118 -3.88 42.52 33.33
C VAL A 118 -5.37 42.38 33.59
N ARG A 119 -6.20 42.32 32.54
CA ARG A 119 -7.63 42.09 32.70
C ARG A 119 -7.97 40.75 33.35
N GLY A 120 -7.19 39.71 33.04
CA GLY A 120 -7.34 38.40 33.67
C GLY A 120 -7.09 38.45 35.19
N LEU A 121 -6.10 39.22 35.60
CA LEU A 121 -5.78 39.47 37.01
C LEU A 121 -6.88 40.31 37.69
N GLU A 122 -7.27 41.45 37.08
CA GLU A 122 -8.34 42.34 37.59
C GLU A 122 -9.68 41.60 37.78
N HIS A 123 -9.98 40.60 36.96
CA HIS A 123 -11.22 39.82 37.06
C HIS A 123 -11.06 38.49 37.82
N GLY A 124 -9.91 38.26 38.46
CA GLY A 124 -9.66 37.07 39.26
C GLY A 124 -9.60 35.77 38.46
N ILE A 125 -9.38 35.82 37.13
CA ILE A 125 -9.23 34.65 36.25
C ILE A 125 -7.86 33.99 36.45
N ILE A 126 -6.83 34.83 36.75
CA ILE A 126 -5.47 34.40 37.10
C ILE A 126 -5.05 35.12 38.37
N ASP A 127 -4.20 34.50 39.16
CA ASP A 127 -3.59 35.11 40.33
C ASP A 127 -2.31 35.91 39.99
N GLN A 128 -1.73 36.63 40.95
CA GLN A 128 -0.54 37.43 40.76
C GLN A 128 0.67 36.58 40.34
N VAL A 129 0.84 35.40 40.94
CA VAL A 129 1.96 34.50 40.64
C VAL A 129 1.92 34.03 39.18
N LEU A 130 0.73 33.63 38.69
CA LEU A 130 0.52 33.22 37.31
C LEU A 130 0.67 34.40 36.34
N PHE A 131 0.22 35.59 36.73
CA PHE A 131 0.42 36.83 35.96
C PHE A 131 1.91 37.12 35.76
N ASP A 132 2.72 37.17 36.83
CA ASP A 132 4.16 37.47 36.76
C ASP A 132 4.89 36.44 35.88
N LYS A 133 4.57 35.17 36.05
CA LYS A 133 5.12 34.09 35.26
C LYS A 133 4.72 34.17 33.76
N ALA A 134 3.49 34.62 33.47
CA ALA A 134 2.99 34.74 32.11
C ALA A 134 3.55 35.99 31.42
N ALA A 135 3.65 37.10 32.13
CA ALA A 135 4.17 38.37 31.61
C ALA A 135 5.68 38.31 31.27
N SER A 136 6.46 37.53 32.03
CA SER A 136 7.89 37.35 31.78
C SER A 136 8.21 36.51 30.52
N ARG A 137 7.25 35.74 29.97
CA ARG A 137 7.50 34.92 28.81
C ARG A 137 7.57 35.73 27.50
N PRO A 138 8.54 35.45 26.61
CA PRO A 138 8.59 36.08 25.31
C PRO A 138 7.43 35.64 24.43
N VAL A 139 7.05 36.46 23.46
CA VAL A 139 6.15 36.03 22.35
C VAL A 139 6.95 35.31 21.29
N PRO A 140 6.33 34.40 20.49
CA PRO A 140 7.01 33.73 19.39
C PRO A 140 7.56 34.70 18.35
N ASP A 141 8.76 34.46 17.88
CA ASP A 141 9.45 35.24 16.82
C ASP A 141 9.31 34.66 15.42
N ARG A 142 8.76 33.45 15.32
CA ARG A 142 8.55 32.72 14.06
C ARG A 142 7.32 31.83 14.13
N ARG A 143 6.85 31.41 12.96
CA ARG A 143 5.85 30.33 12.85
C ARG A 143 6.55 28.99 12.78
N LEU A 144 6.00 28.02 13.47
CA LEU A 144 6.40 26.63 13.37
C LEU A 144 5.74 26.00 12.14
N ALA A 145 6.38 24.99 11.58
CA ALA A 145 5.78 24.18 10.53
C ALA A 145 4.53 23.48 11.07
N MET A 146 3.46 23.48 10.28
CA MET A 146 2.24 22.75 10.63
C MET A 146 2.54 21.25 10.64
N PRO A 147 2.00 20.49 11.59
CA PRO A 147 2.18 19.04 11.63
C PRO A 147 1.55 18.41 10.36
N MET A 148 2.40 17.74 9.57
CA MET A 148 2.02 17.09 8.31
C MET A 148 2.35 15.59 8.36
N GLN A 149 1.76 14.89 9.33
CA GLN A 149 2.07 13.47 9.54
C GLN A 149 1.52 12.55 8.44
N ALA A 150 0.37 12.86 7.85
CA ALA A 150 -0.26 12.07 6.79
C ALA A 150 -0.95 13.01 5.78
N PRO A 151 -0.19 13.82 5.01
CA PRO A 151 -0.76 14.88 4.17
C PRO A 151 -1.67 14.33 3.06
N HIS A 152 -1.32 13.21 2.44
CA HIS A 152 -2.13 12.58 1.39
C HIS A 152 -3.49 12.12 1.94
N LEU A 153 -3.50 11.44 3.08
CA LEU A 153 -4.74 11.03 3.72
C LEU A 153 -5.57 12.24 4.14
N ALA A 154 -4.93 13.27 4.72
CA ALA A 154 -5.62 14.50 5.11
C ALA A 154 -6.27 15.20 3.90
N ALA A 155 -5.56 15.30 2.77
CA ALA A 155 -6.10 15.88 1.54
C ALA A 155 -7.29 15.07 1.01
N TRP A 156 -7.21 13.75 1.03
CA TRP A 156 -8.33 12.89 0.61
C TRP A 156 -9.56 13.05 1.50
N LEU A 157 -9.38 13.06 2.82
CA LEU A 157 -10.49 13.18 3.78
C LEU A 157 -11.10 14.59 3.79
N ALA A 158 -10.29 15.64 3.58
CA ALA A 158 -10.77 17.02 3.46
C ALA A 158 -11.74 17.19 2.30
N GLY A 159 -11.52 16.50 1.17
CA GLY A 159 -12.46 16.47 0.04
C GLY A 159 -13.81 15.82 0.37
N GLN A 160 -13.91 15.04 1.45
CA GLN A 160 -15.14 14.37 1.86
C GLN A 160 -15.88 15.08 3.02
N SER A 161 -15.18 15.93 3.79
CA SER A 161 -15.72 16.52 5.02
C SER A 161 -15.02 17.85 5.32
N LEU A 162 -15.39 18.89 4.59
CA LEU A 162 -14.82 20.23 4.76
C LEU A 162 -15.06 20.75 6.18
N GLY A 163 -13.99 21.24 6.83
CA GLY A 163 -14.07 21.90 8.14
C GLY A 163 -14.31 21.00 9.34
N ALA A 164 -14.46 19.68 9.15
CA ALA A 164 -14.72 18.74 10.23
C ALA A 164 -13.43 18.10 10.79
N ILE A 165 -13.44 17.79 12.08
CA ILE A 165 -12.46 16.89 12.68
C ILE A 165 -12.85 15.47 12.31
N VAL A 166 -12.00 14.79 11.54
CA VAL A 166 -12.24 13.41 11.10
C VAL A 166 -11.42 12.46 11.98
N PRO A 167 -12.05 11.67 12.86
CA PRO A 167 -11.33 10.68 13.66
C PRO A 167 -10.87 9.53 12.77
N THR A 168 -9.56 9.29 12.71
CA THR A 168 -8.95 8.24 11.91
C THR A 168 -8.45 7.09 12.77
N THR A 169 -8.14 5.94 12.13
CA THR A 169 -7.52 4.77 12.76
C THR A 169 -6.00 4.90 12.87
N LEU A 170 -5.39 5.94 12.27
CA LEU A 170 -3.95 6.16 12.35
C LEU A 170 -3.47 6.19 13.80
N ARG A 171 -2.29 5.62 14.02
CA ARG A 171 -1.56 5.70 15.29
C ARG A 171 -0.38 6.64 15.10
N PHE A 172 -0.35 7.73 15.86
CA PHE A 172 0.65 8.78 15.70
C PHE A 172 2.08 8.25 15.77
N GLU A 173 2.38 7.39 16.75
CA GLU A 173 3.70 6.81 16.95
C GLU A 173 4.14 5.96 15.77
N LEU A 174 3.23 5.12 15.23
CA LEU A 174 3.51 4.24 14.09
C LEU A 174 3.63 5.05 12.80
N GLN A 175 2.73 6.02 12.59
CA GLN A 175 2.80 6.93 11.46
C GLN A 175 4.13 7.68 11.44
N SER A 176 4.57 8.21 12.59
CA SER A 176 5.82 8.96 12.72
C SER A 176 7.04 8.07 12.48
N ALA A 177 7.09 6.88 13.10
CA ALA A 177 8.19 5.93 12.95
C ALA A 177 8.35 5.43 11.50
N LEU A 178 7.23 5.16 10.82
CA LEU A 178 7.23 4.73 9.43
C LEU A 178 7.49 5.89 8.46
N SER A 179 7.06 7.12 8.78
CA SER A 179 7.42 8.31 8.01
C SER A 179 8.92 8.58 8.05
N GLN A 180 9.55 8.42 9.22
CA GLN A 180 10.98 8.53 9.36
C GLN A 180 11.72 7.45 8.56
N LEU A 181 11.28 6.20 8.64
CA LEU A 181 11.83 5.10 7.83
C LEU A 181 11.78 5.42 6.33
N VAL A 182 10.63 5.87 5.82
CA VAL A 182 10.47 6.20 4.39
C VAL A 182 11.39 7.36 3.99
N ALA A 183 11.59 8.35 4.86
CA ALA A 183 12.52 9.46 4.60
C ALA A 183 13.99 8.97 4.56
N GLU A 184 14.38 8.06 5.45
CA GLU A 184 15.70 7.42 5.46
C GLU A 184 15.94 6.60 4.19
N GLU A 185 14.98 5.75 3.82
CA GLU A 185 15.09 4.87 2.66
C GLU A 185 15.05 5.60 1.32
N ARG A 186 14.32 6.72 1.23
CA ARG A 186 14.29 7.55 0.01
C ARG A 186 15.67 7.98 -0.43
N GLY A 187 16.56 8.32 0.52
CA GLY A 187 17.92 8.75 0.23
C GLY A 187 18.77 7.71 -0.51
N GLN A 188 18.36 6.44 -0.49
CA GLN A 188 19.04 5.33 -1.16
C GLN A 188 18.68 5.21 -2.65
N PHE A 189 17.61 5.88 -3.12
CA PHE A 189 17.19 5.86 -4.51
C PHE A 189 17.72 7.08 -5.29
N ALA A 190 18.81 6.88 -6.04
CA ALA A 190 19.42 7.93 -6.84
C ALA A 190 18.47 8.50 -7.90
N ASP A 191 17.51 7.71 -8.37
CA ASP A 191 16.49 8.09 -9.37
C ASP A 191 15.29 8.84 -8.78
N ARG A 192 15.33 9.19 -7.48
CA ARG A 192 14.24 9.88 -6.77
C ARG A 192 12.89 9.15 -6.80
N ALA A 193 12.91 7.83 -6.89
CA ALA A 193 11.68 7.04 -6.81
C ALA A 193 10.91 7.33 -5.51
N GLN A 194 9.58 7.33 -5.63
CA GLN A 194 8.67 7.49 -4.49
C GLN A 194 8.48 6.15 -3.77
N ILE A 195 8.29 6.22 -2.46
CA ILE A 195 7.94 5.07 -1.63
C ILE A 195 6.53 5.33 -1.08
N ALA A 196 5.59 4.46 -1.38
CA ALA A 196 4.30 4.41 -0.71
C ALA A 196 4.28 3.24 0.28
N LEU A 197 3.70 3.47 1.46
CA LEU A 197 3.58 2.45 2.49
C LEU A 197 2.22 2.57 3.20
N VAL A 198 1.58 1.44 3.40
CA VAL A 198 0.37 1.33 4.23
C VAL A 198 0.52 0.17 5.20
N ALA A 199 0.15 0.39 6.46
CA ALA A 199 0.16 -0.62 7.51
C ALA A 199 -1.22 -0.77 8.15
N ILE A 200 -1.65 -2.01 8.39
CA ILE A 200 -2.95 -2.38 8.96
C ILE A 200 -2.75 -3.19 10.25
N ASP A 201 -3.52 -2.90 11.27
CA ASP A 201 -3.73 -3.79 12.43
C ASP A 201 -4.75 -4.87 12.01
N ASN A 202 -4.30 -6.12 11.85
CA ASN A 202 -5.12 -7.23 11.37
C ASN A 202 -6.34 -7.51 12.25
N ARG A 203 -6.23 -7.28 13.57
CA ARG A 203 -7.31 -7.55 14.54
C ARG A 203 -8.48 -6.59 14.37
N THR A 204 -8.18 -5.34 14.04
CA THR A 204 -9.19 -4.28 13.90
C THR A 204 -9.55 -3.97 12.45
N GLY A 205 -8.69 -4.33 11.49
CA GLY A 205 -8.77 -3.90 10.09
C GLY A 205 -8.45 -2.41 9.91
N GLY A 206 -8.00 -1.73 10.98
CA GLY A 206 -7.68 -0.31 10.96
C GLY A 206 -6.34 -0.01 10.30
N VAL A 207 -6.31 0.97 9.41
CA VAL A 207 -5.06 1.51 8.85
C VAL A 207 -4.36 2.31 9.94
N VAL A 208 -3.18 1.85 10.36
CA VAL A 208 -2.40 2.47 11.44
C VAL A 208 -1.33 3.44 10.93
N ALA A 209 -0.94 3.30 9.66
CA ALA A 209 -0.04 4.23 8.98
C ALA A 209 -0.38 4.34 7.49
N TRP A 210 -0.23 5.56 6.94
CA TRP A 210 -0.51 5.90 5.55
C TRP A 210 0.54 6.88 5.03
N LEU A 211 1.39 6.40 4.14
CA LEU A 211 2.41 7.20 3.47
C LEU A 211 2.17 7.13 1.96
N GLY A 212 1.51 8.15 1.43
CA GLY A 212 1.14 8.22 0.01
C GLY A 212 2.30 8.53 -0.93
N GLY A 213 3.46 8.86 -0.38
CA GLY A 213 4.71 9.14 -1.10
C GLY A 213 5.79 9.53 -0.10
N SER A 214 7.04 9.56 -0.54
CA SER A 214 8.21 9.86 0.31
C SER A 214 8.54 11.35 0.40
N ASP A 215 7.96 12.18 -0.48
CA ASP A 215 8.18 13.64 -0.49
C ASP A 215 6.94 14.36 -1.02
N TYR A 216 6.11 14.85 -0.10
CA TYR A 216 4.86 15.53 -0.45
C TYR A 216 5.06 16.82 -1.26
N PHE A 217 6.15 17.54 -1.02
CA PHE A 217 6.46 18.80 -1.70
C PHE A 217 7.37 18.65 -2.93
N GLY A 218 7.84 17.44 -3.18
CA GLY A 218 8.68 17.13 -4.34
C GLY A 218 7.89 17.00 -5.65
N HIS A 219 8.59 16.63 -6.70
CA HIS A 219 7.98 16.42 -8.02
C HIS A 219 6.91 15.30 -7.94
N ALA A 220 5.69 15.61 -8.40
CA ALA A 220 4.52 14.74 -8.30
C ALA A 220 4.22 14.22 -6.87
N GLY A 221 4.79 14.86 -5.83
CA GLY A 221 4.74 14.40 -4.44
C GLY A 221 3.34 14.42 -3.82
N GLN A 222 2.39 15.18 -4.40
CA GLN A 222 1.01 15.23 -3.92
C GLN A 222 0.13 14.08 -4.45
N VAL A 223 0.66 13.25 -5.37
CA VAL A 223 -0.03 12.04 -5.83
C VAL A 223 -0.09 11.03 -4.70
N ASP A 224 -1.29 10.67 -4.27
CA ASP A 224 -1.48 9.63 -3.25
C ASP A 224 -1.29 8.23 -3.86
N LEU A 225 -0.07 7.72 -3.76
CA LEU A 225 0.32 6.43 -4.33
C LEU A 225 -0.29 5.25 -3.55
N VAL A 226 -0.72 5.43 -2.29
CA VAL A 226 -1.45 4.39 -1.55
C VAL A 226 -2.80 4.08 -2.19
N ARG A 227 -3.40 5.06 -2.88
CA ARG A 227 -4.67 4.90 -3.61
C ARG A 227 -4.51 4.73 -5.11
N SER A 228 -3.32 4.98 -5.64
CA SER A 228 -3.05 4.86 -7.08
C SER A 228 -3.00 3.40 -7.50
N ARG A 229 -3.78 3.04 -8.50
CA ARG A 229 -3.78 1.68 -9.05
C ARG A 229 -2.57 1.46 -9.93
N ARG A 230 -1.87 0.36 -9.68
CA ARG A 230 -0.63 -0.04 -10.36
C ARG A 230 -0.65 -1.52 -10.66
N SER A 231 0.16 -1.95 -11.63
CA SER A 231 0.34 -3.37 -11.90
C SER A 231 1.02 -4.06 -10.72
N PRO A 232 0.41 -5.07 -10.09
CA PRO A 232 0.97 -5.75 -8.93
C PRO A 232 2.07 -6.75 -9.31
N GLY A 233 2.27 -7.02 -10.59
CA GLY A 233 3.12 -8.13 -11.02
C GLY A 233 2.73 -9.43 -10.32
N SER A 234 3.68 -10.06 -9.66
CA SER A 234 3.48 -11.33 -8.94
C SER A 234 2.88 -11.21 -7.54
N ALA A 235 2.55 -10.00 -7.06
CA ALA A 235 2.06 -9.83 -5.68
C ALA A 235 0.65 -10.42 -5.45
N LEU A 236 -0.13 -10.70 -6.50
CA LEU A 236 -1.44 -11.37 -6.39
C LEU A 236 -1.36 -12.92 -6.41
N LYS A 237 -0.21 -13.51 -6.73
CA LYS A 237 -0.05 -14.99 -6.78
C LYS A 237 -0.49 -15.70 -5.49
N PRO A 238 -0.21 -15.20 -4.28
CA PRO A 238 -0.68 -15.86 -3.05
C PRO A 238 -2.18 -16.10 -3.00
N LEU A 239 -2.99 -15.17 -3.53
CA LEU A 239 -4.45 -15.33 -3.57
C LEU A 239 -4.88 -16.36 -4.61
N ILE A 240 -4.19 -16.44 -5.75
CA ILE A 240 -4.44 -17.45 -6.77
C ILE A 240 -4.22 -18.85 -6.17
N TYR A 241 -3.07 -19.05 -5.52
CA TYR A 241 -2.76 -20.33 -4.87
C TYR A 241 -3.68 -20.61 -3.69
N ALA A 242 -4.06 -19.59 -2.89
CA ALA A 242 -5.03 -19.76 -1.81
C ALA A 242 -6.36 -20.31 -2.32
N MET A 243 -6.89 -19.76 -3.43
CA MET A 243 -8.12 -20.27 -4.05
C MET A 243 -7.95 -21.69 -4.60
N ALA A 244 -6.81 -22.02 -5.21
CA ALA A 244 -6.53 -23.35 -5.69
C ALA A 244 -6.39 -24.40 -4.57
N PHE A 245 -5.83 -23.99 -3.41
CA PHE A 245 -5.78 -24.83 -2.20
C PHE A 245 -7.17 -25.01 -1.60
N ASP A 246 -7.98 -23.97 -1.58
CA ASP A 246 -9.36 -24.00 -1.06
C ASP A 246 -10.25 -24.95 -1.88
N ASP A 247 -10.08 -24.93 -3.19
CA ASP A 247 -10.76 -25.85 -4.13
C ASP A 247 -10.25 -27.30 -4.03
N ARG A 248 -9.21 -27.55 -3.23
CA ARG A 248 -8.55 -28.85 -3.10
C ARG A 248 -8.11 -29.42 -4.45
N VAL A 249 -7.72 -28.54 -5.39
CA VAL A 249 -7.12 -28.93 -6.69
C VAL A 249 -5.59 -28.88 -6.63
N LEU A 250 -5.03 -28.19 -5.63
CA LEU A 250 -3.60 -28.11 -5.35
C LEU A 250 -3.31 -28.25 -3.85
N HIS A 251 -2.07 -28.60 -3.58
CA HIS A 251 -1.45 -28.63 -2.26
C HIS A 251 -0.05 -27.99 -2.37
N PRO A 252 0.55 -27.43 -1.31
CA PRO A 252 1.93 -26.94 -1.36
C PRO A 252 2.94 -27.96 -1.92
N GLU A 253 2.76 -29.24 -1.62
CA GLU A 253 3.63 -30.33 -2.11
C GLU A 253 3.17 -30.95 -3.46
N SER A 254 2.13 -30.42 -4.11
CA SER A 254 1.78 -30.81 -5.47
C SER A 254 2.95 -30.56 -6.41
N LEU A 255 3.20 -31.45 -7.34
CA LEU A 255 4.23 -31.28 -8.36
C LEU A 255 3.68 -30.48 -9.55
N VAL A 256 4.47 -29.57 -10.06
CA VAL A 256 4.18 -28.79 -11.28
C VAL A 256 5.41 -28.75 -12.15
N GLU A 257 5.22 -28.89 -13.47
CA GLU A 257 6.28 -28.74 -14.45
C GLU A 257 6.41 -27.29 -14.87
N ASP A 258 7.50 -26.65 -14.49
CA ASP A 258 7.85 -25.31 -14.97
C ASP A 258 8.61 -25.45 -16.30
N VAL A 259 7.85 -25.59 -17.36
CA VAL A 259 8.30 -25.74 -18.75
C VAL A 259 7.59 -24.74 -19.64
N PRO A 260 8.09 -24.45 -20.86
CA PRO A 260 7.36 -23.61 -21.79
C PRO A 260 5.98 -24.21 -22.11
N VAL A 261 4.93 -23.52 -21.69
CA VAL A 261 3.53 -23.90 -21.98
C VAL A 261 2.86 -22.77 -22.77
N ARG A 262 2.23 -23.12 -23.88
CA ARG A 262 1.53 -22.18 -24.75
C ARG A 262 0.04 -22.13 -24.40
N PHE A 263 -0.47 -20.93 -24.14
CA PHE A 263 -1.90 -20.65 -23.94
C PHE A 263 -2.42 -19.86 -25.16
N ARG A 264 -3.03 -20.54 -26.12
CA ARG A 264 -3.41 -19.95 -27.41
C ARG A 264 -2.19 -19.26 -28.07
N ASP A 265 -2.20 -17.94 -28.20
CA ASP A 265 -1.13 -17.15 -28.81
C ASP A 265 -0.13 -16.59 -27.81
N TRP A 266 -0.25 -16.97 -26.53
CA TRP A 266 0.60 -16.46 -25.45
C TRP A 266 1.48 -17.56 -24.84
N LEU A 267 2.78 -17.26 -24.71
CA LEU A 267 3.79 -18.09 -24.06
C LEU A 267 4.32 -17.34 -22.83
N PRO A 268 3.81 -17.62 -21.61
CA PRO A 268 4.35 -17.03 -20.41
C PRO A 268 5.80 -17.47 -20.19
N ARG A 269 6.67 -16.53 -19.84
CA ARG A 269 8.08 -16.78 -19.55
C ARG A 269 8.36 -16.42 -18.09
N ASN A 270 9.30 -17.13 -17.44
CA ASN A 270 9.84 -16.72 -16.15
C ASN A 270 10.66 -15.43 -16.31
N PHE A 271 10.96 -14.78 -15.20
CA PHE A 271 11.65 -13.49 -15.22
C PHE A 271 13.07 -13.60 -15.83
N ASP A 272 13.79 -14.65 -15.47
CA ASP A 272 15.12 -15.01 -15.97
C ASP A 272 15.11 -15.70 -17.34
N ARG A 273 13.91 -15.93 -17.91
CA ARG A 273 13.64 -16.68 -19.16
C ARG A 273 14.02 -18.16 -19.12
N ASP A 274 14.50 -18.66 -17.99
CA ASP A 274 14.81 -20.06 -17.78
C ASP A 274 13.64 -20.81 -17.14
N HIS A 275 13.62 -22.13 -17.26
CA HIS A 275 12.64 -23.02 -16.67
C HIS A 275 13.36 -24.02 -15.77
N VAL A 276 12.73 -24.35 -14.63
CA VAL A 276 13.36 -25.22 -13.63
C VAL A 276 12.90 -26.68 -13.69
N GLY A 277 11.96 -27.00 -14.60
CA GLY A 277 11.39 -28.36 -14.73
C GLY A 277 10.45 -28.69 -13.56
N ALA A 278 10.50 -29.94 -13.09
CA ALA A 278 9.64 -30.43 -12.01
C ALA A 278 9.95 -29.73 -10.68
N VAL A 279 8.95 -29.13 -10.09
CA VAL A 279 9.07 -28.37 -8.85
C VAL A 279 7.79 -28.46 -8.03
N THR A 280 7.88 -28.41 -6.68
CA THR A 280 6.67 -28.32 -5.86
C THR A 280 6.01 -26.95 -5.99
N VAL A 281 4.69 -26.90 -5.81
CA VAL A 281 3.92 -25.65 -5.77
C VAL A 281 4.45 -24.73 -4.69
N ARG A 282 4.91 -25.24 -3.54
CA ARG A 282 5.61 -24.49 -2.49
C ARG A 282 6.79 -23.72 -3.07
N ARG A 283 7.70 -24.42 -3.73
CA ARG A 283 8.90 -23.82 -4.32
C ARG A 283 8.55 -22.86 -5.45
N ALA A 284 7.55 -23.22 -6.29
CA ALA A 284 7.09 -22.35 -7.37
C ALA A 284 6.57 -21.00 -6.86
N LEU A 285 5.79 -20.99 -5.76
CA LEU A 285 5.30 -19.75 -5.15
C LEU A 285 6.42 -18.94 -4.48
N GLN A 286 7.33 -19.59 -3.76
CA GLN A 286 8.49 -18.95 -3.11
C GLN A 286 9.43 -18.30 -4.12
N GLN A 287 9.74 -18.99 -5.22
CA GLN A 287 10.57 -18.49 -6.32
C GLN A 287 9.79 -17.58 -7.30
N SER A 288 8.48 -17.46 -7.09
CA SER A 288 7.63 -16.60 -7.94
C SER A 288 7.57 -17.02 -9.42
N LEU A 289 7.70 -18.32 -9.72
CA LEU A 289 7.65 -18.82 -11.09
C LEU A 289 6.34 -18.42 -11.78
N ASN A 290 6.42 -18.12 -13.06
CA ASN A 290 5.29 -17.57 -13.81
C ASN A 290 4.38 -18.67 -14.37
N VAL A 291 4.94 -19.69 -15.01
CA VAL A 291 4.16 -20.77 -15.64
C VAL A 291 3.29 -21.50 -14.61
N PRO A 292 3.81 -21.92 -13.44
CA PRO A 292 2.99 -22.54 -12.40
C PRO A 292 1.84 -21.66 -11.92
N ALA A 293 2.06 -20.33 -11.80
CA ALA A 293 1.00 -19.41 -11.37
C ALA A 293 -0.10 -19.24 -12.43
N VAL A 294 0.27 -19.24 -13.71
CA VAL A 294 -0.70 -19.20 -14.83
C VAL A 294 -1.53 -20.47 -14.87
N LEU A 295 -0.91 -21.66 -14.72
CA LEU A 295 -1.60 -22.94 -14.63
C LEU A 295 -2.55 -23.00 -13.41
N ALA A 296 -2.13 -22.48 -12.27
CA ALA A 296 -2.98 -22.38 -11.08
C ALA A 296 -4.20 -21.46 -11.34
N LEU A 297 -3.99 -20.29 -11.98
CA LEU A 297 -5.09 -19.39 -12.34
C LEU A 297 -6.03 -19.99 -13.39
N GLU A 298 -5.52 -20.80 -14.32
CA GLU A 298 -6.34 -21.53 -15.27
C GLU A 298 -7.31 -22.47 -14.56
N LYS A 299 -6.85 -23.21 -13.53
CA LYS A 299 -7.70 -24.10 -12.71
C LYS A 299 -8.74 -23.32 -11.88
N VAL A 300 -8.33 -22.20 -11.28
CA VAL A 300 -9.22 -21.31 -10.51
C VAL A 300 -10.25 -20.61 -11.40
N GLY A 301 -9.86 -20.25 -12.61
CA GLY A 301 -10.63 -19.43 -13.54
C GLY A 301 -10.42 -17.93 -13.32
N PRO A 302 -9.92 -17.19 -14.33
CA PRO A 302 -9.61 -15.77 -14.21
C PRO A 302 -10.80 -14.90 -13.78
N GLN A 303 -12.00 -15.19 -14.32
CA GLN A 303 -13.23 -14.46 -13.98
C GLN A 303 -13.64 -14.67 -12.52
N ARG A 304 -13.56 -15.91 -12.04
CA ARG A 304 -13.84 -16.24 -10.65
C ARG A 304 -12.84 -15.55 -9.72
N PHE A 305 -11.55 -15.52 -10.08
CA PHE A 305 -10.53 -14.81 -9.34
C PHE A 305 -10.85 -13.32 -9.20
N ILE A 306 -11.16 -12.62 -10.30
CA ILE A 306 -11.54 -11.20 -10.26
C ILE A 306 -12.83 -10.97 -9.47
N SER A 307 -13.82 -11.86 -9.56
CA SER A 307 -15.04 -11.78 -8.77
C SER A 307 -14.76 -11.93 -7.28
N THR A 308 -13.85 -12.82 -6.90
CA THR A 308 -13.41 -12.98 -5.50
C THR A 308 -12.73 -11.70 -5.00
N LEU A 309 -11.86 -11.05 -5.78
CA LEU A 309 -11.26 -9.77 -5.42
C LEU A 309 -12.33 -8.68 -5.24
N ARG A 310 -13.35 -8.63 -6.10
CA ARG A 310 -14.47 -7.67 -5.95
C ARG A 310 -15.27 -7.92 -4.68
N ASN A 311 -15.54 -9.16 -4.34
CA ASN A 311 -16.21 -9.54 -3.10
C ASN A 311 -15.36 -9.21 -1.85
N ALA A 312 -14.03 -9.17 -1.99
CA ALA A 312 -13.12 -8.69 -0.95
C ALA A 312 -13.07 -7.15 -0.83
N GLY A 313 -13.87 -6.43 -1.61
CA GLY A 313 -13.90 -4.96 -1.62
C GLY A 313 -12.85 -4.31 -2.51
N VAL A 314 -12.19 -5.07 -3.38
CA VAL A 314 -11.21 -4.58 -4.35
C VAL A 314 -11.88 -4.45 -5.73
N ALA A 315 -11.61 -3.34 -6.42
CA ALA A 315 -12.09 -3.16 -7.79
C ALA A 315 -10.90 -3.16 -8.77
N PRO A 316 -10.39 -4.35 -9.19
CA PRO A 316 -9.23 -4.41 -10.08
C PRO A 316 -9.52 -3.70 -11.40
N GLY A 317 -8.54 -2.88 -11.86
CA GLY A 317 -8.59 -2.32 -13.20
C GLY A 317 -8.12 -3.36 -14.20
N LEU A 318 -8.92 -3.66 -15.20
CA LEU A 318 -8.52 -4.52 -16.33
C LEU A 318 -7.86 -3.68 -17.44
N PRO A 319 -7.07 -4.27 -18.32
CA PRO A 319 -6.49 -3.58 -19.46
C PRO A 319 -7.57 -2.90 -20.33
N PRO A 320 -7.28 -1.74 -20.93
CA PRO A 320 -8.21 -1.10 -21.85
C PRO A 320 -8.62 -2.04 -22.99
N GLY A 321 -9.93 -2.12 -23.29
CA GLY A 321 -10.47 -2.98 -24.35
C GLY A 321 -10.74 -4.44 -23.92
N GLU A 322 -10.29 -4.88 -22.73
CA GLU A 322 -10.63 -6.21 -22.21
C GLU A 322 -11.91 -6.15 -21.37
N ALA A 323 -12.99 -6.73 -21.89
CA ALA A 323 -14.25 -6.88 -21.16
C ALA A 323 -14.19 -7.99 -20.10
N ALA A 324 -13.22 -8.90 -20.20
CA ALA A 324 -13.08 -10.08 -19.38
C ALA A 324 -11.63 -10.28 -18.90
N ALA A 325 -11.47 -10.87 -17.71
CA ALA A 325 -10.16 -11.21 -17.18
C ALA A 325 -9.52 -12.34 -17.97
N THR A 326 -8.23 -12.22 -18.22
CA THR A 326 -7.41 -13.23 -18.90
C THR A 326 -6.40 -13.88 -17.94
N LEU A 327 -5.69 -14.90 -18.38
CA LEU A 327 -4.61 -15.54 -17.61
C LEU A 327 -3.46 -14.57 -17.30
N GLY A 328 -3.34 -13.46 -18.03
CA GLY A 328 -2.37 -12.39 -17.76
C GLY A 328 -2.49 -11.77 -16.36
N VAL A 329 -3.65 -11.91 -15.70
CA VAL A 329 -3.87 -11.46 -14.32
C VAL A 329 -2.88 -12.12 -13.35
N ALA A 330 -2.45 -13.36 -13.59
CA ALA A 330 -1.42 -14.04 -12.78
C ALA A 330 -0.08 -13.32 -12.78
N LEU A 331 0.19 -12.52 -13.81
CA LEU A 331 1.43 -11.78 -14.03
C LEU A 331 1.27 -10.25 -13.90
N GLY A 332 0.09 -9.80 -13.46
CA GLY A 332 -0.16 -8.41 -13.12
C GLY A 332 -0.81 -7.57 -14.22
N SER A 333 -1.56 -8.17 -15.16
CA SER A 333 -2.35 -7.39 -16.13
C SER A 333 -3.50 -6.61 -15.47
N ALA A 334 -4.02 -7.07 -14.34
CA ALA A 334 -5.00 -6.32 -13.55
C ALA A 334 -4.29 -5.36 -12.57
N THR A 335 -4.78 -4.12 -12.43
CA THR A 335 -4.20 -3.13 -11.53
C THR A 335 -4.94 -3.07 -10.19
N VAL A 336 -4.19 -2.86 -9.12
CA VAL A 336 -4.70 -2.65 -7.74
C VAL A 336 -3.91 -1.53 -7.06
N SER A 337 -4.49 -0.93 -6.03
CA SER A 337 -3.78 0.05 -5.19
C SER A 337 -3.08 -0.63 -4.00
N PRO A 338 -2.05 0.00 -3.41
CA PRO A 338 -1.44 -0.48 -2.16
C PRO A 338 -2.45 -0.67 -1.03
N LEU A 339 -3.46 0.18 -0.91
CA LEU A 339 -4.52 0.03 0.08
C LEU A 339 -5.35 -1.23 -0.16
N GLU A 340 -5.77 -1.46 -1.41
CA GLU A 340 -6.51 -2.67 -1.79
C GLU A 340 -5.66 -3.93 -1.56
N MET A 341 -4.37 -3.90 -1.93
CA MET A 341 -3.43 -4.99 -1.68
C MET A 341 -3.29 -5.28 -0.19
N ALA A 342 -3.20 -4.24 0.65
CA ALA A 342 -3.11 -4.42 2.10
C ALA A 342 -4.38 -5.06 2.69
N GLY A 343 -5.56 -4.71 2.20
CA GLY A 343 -6.82 -5.37 2.56
C GLY A 343 -6.83 -6.85 2.21
N LEU A 344 -6.33 -7.20 1.02
CA LEU A 344 -6.21 -8.60 0.57
C LEU A 344 -5.26 -9.41 1.45
N TYR A 345 -4.09 -8.86 1.78
CA TYR A 345 -3.13 -9.54 2.65
C TYR A 345 -3.60 -9.63 4.11
N ALA A 346 -4.30 -8.61 4.60
CA ALA A 346 -4.97 -8.68 5.90
C ALA A 346 -6.06 -9.77 5.94
N GLY A 347 -6.77 -9.98 4.84
CA GLY A 347 -7.71 -11.09 4.69
C GLY A 347 -7.03 -12.47 4.76
N LEU A 348 -5.86 -12.63 4.12
CA LEU A 348 -5.04 -13.85 4.26
C LEU A 348 -4.58 -14.05 5.70
N ALA A 349 -4.11 -12.99 6.38
CA ALA A 349 -3.71 -13.02 7.79
C ALA A 349 -4.85 -13.41 8.72
N ASN A 350 -6.09 -13.06 8.37
CA ASN A 350 -7.31 -13.33 9.14
C ASN A 350 -8.03 -14.62 8.74
N GLY A 351 -7.30 -15.61 8.23
CA GLY A 351 -7.85 -16.91 7.90
C GLY A 351 -8.87 -16.89 6.76
N GLY A 352 -8.70 -15.97 5.80
CA GLY A 352 -9.55 -15.83 4.62
C GLY A 352 -10.83 -15.03 4.84
N LYS A 353 -10.90 -14.26 5.91
CA LYS A 353 -11.96 -13.29 6.19
C LYS A 353 -11.54 -11.93 5.68
N PHE A 354 -12.16 -11.48 4.60
CA PHE A 354 -11.85 -10.23 3.91
C PHE A 354 -12.81 -9.12 4.31
N ALA A 355 -12.26 -7.92 4.48
CA ALA A 355 -13.02 -6.68 4.66
C ALA A 355 -12.20 -5.50 4.11
N PRO A 356 -12.85 -4.44 3.62
CA PRO A 356 -12.15 -3.21 3.27
C PRO A 356 -11.38 -2.62 4.46
N PRO A 357 -10.17 -2.08 4.25
CA PRO A 357 -9.42 -1.41 5.30
C PRO A 357 -10.18 -0.22 5.89
N ILE A 358 -10.13 -0.06 7.20
CA ILE A 358 -10.82 1.00 7.92
C ILE A 358 -9.86 2.17 8.10
N VAL A 359 -10.28 3.36 7.66
CA VAL A 359 -9.53 4.60 7.82
C VAL A 359 -10.20 5.54 8.81
N ARG A 360 -11.54 5.56 8.85
CA ARG A 360 -12.35 6.43 9.69
C ARG A 360 -13.00 5.63 10.83
N ARG A 361 -12.90 6.16 12.06
CA ARG A 361 -13.55 5.56 13.25
C ARG A 361 -15.03 5.88 13.37
N ASP A 362 -15.47 6.96 12.72
CA ASP A 362 -16.85 7.47 12.78
C ASP A 362 -17.78 6.88 11.72
N ARG A 363 -17.31 5.86 10.98
CA ARG A 363 -18.15 5.15 10.00
C ARG A 363 -18.36 3.69 10.40
N PRO A 364 -19.53 3.11 10.07
CA PRO A 364 -19.78 1.69 10.30
C PRO A 364 -18.73 0.83 9.60
N ARG A 365 -18.32 -0.24 10.26
CA ARG A 365 -17.42 -1.24 9.70
C ARG A 365 -18.25 -2.25 8.90
N PRO A 366 -17.96 -2.46 7.59
CA PRO A 366 -18.50 -3.62 6.89
C PRO A 366 -18.06 -4.91 7.59
N GLY A 367 -18.96 -5.85 7.79
CA GLY A 367 -18.62 -7.17 8.33
C GLY A 367 -17.62 -7.89 7.42
N PRO A 368 -16.68 -8.67 7.97
CA PRO A 368 -15.77 -9.47 7.15
C PRO A 368 -16.54 -10.61 6.49
N VAL A 369 -16.17 -10.92 5.24
CA VAL A 369 -16.75 -12.01 4.45
C VAL A 369 -15.72 -13.14 4.33
N GLN A 370 -16.11 -14.38 4.64
CA GLN A 370 -15.27 -15.56 4.41
C GLN A 370 -15.27 -15.87 2.90
N LEU A 371 -14.15 -15.66 2.23
CA LEU A 371 -14.02 -15.91 0.78
C LEU A 371 -13.07 -17.05 0.46
N ILE A 372 -12.15 -17.38 1.36
CA ILE A 372 -11.16 -18.46 1.24
C ILE A 372 -11.11 -19.18 2.58
N GLY A 373 -11.05 -20.49 2.58
CA GLY A 373 -11.02 -21.29 3.80
C GLY A 373 -9.74 -21.06 4.65
N PRO A 374 -9.82 -21.28 5.99
CA PRO A 374 -8.69 -21.07 6.89
C PRO A 374 -7.52 -22.01 6.61
N THR A 375 -7.77 -23.24 6.16
CA THR A 375 -6.75 -24.22 5.77
C THR A 375 -5.95 -23.74 4.57
N ALA A 376 -6.61 -23.20 3.56
CA ALA A 376 -5.95 -22.67 2.36
C ALA A 376 -5.06 -21.45 2.68
N THR A 377 -5.56 -20.54 3.52
CA THR A 377 -4.77 -19.37 3.96
C THR A 377 -3.62 -19.77 4.87
N TRP A 378 -3.79 -20.81 5.69
CA TRP A 378 -2.70 -21.36 6.49
C TRP A 378 -1.59 -21.94 5.61
N TYR A 379 -1.92 -22.72 4.55
CA TYR A 379 -0.93 -23.19 3.58
C TYR A 379 -0.17 -22.04 2.94
N VAL A 380 -0.86 -20.99 2.51
CA VAL A 380 -0.20 -19.81 1.92
C VAL A 380 0.72 -19.13 2.92
N ALA A 381 0.30 -18.95 4.17
CA ALA A 381 1.12 -18.36 5.22
C ALA A 381 2.38 -19.21 5.49
N ASP A 382 2.23 -20.53 5.52
CA ASP A 382 3.33 -21.48 5.73
C ASP A 382 4.35 -21.42 4.59
N VAL A 383 3.88 -21.45 3.34
CA VAL A 383 4.72 -21.35 2.14
C VAL A 383 5.48 -20.02 2.10
N LEU A 384 4.79 -18.90 2.32
CA LEU A 384 5.38 -17.57 2.21
C LEU A 384 6.35 -17.25 3.36
N ALA A 385 6.07 -17.72 4.57
CA ALA A 385 6.96 -17.53 5.71
C ALA A 385 8.28 -18.31 5.57
N GLY A 386 8.29 -19.37 4.75
CA GLY A 386 9.48 -20.14 4.39
C GLY A 386 10.19 -19.63 3.13
N ALA A 387 9.79 -18.49 2.57
CA ALA A 387 10.45 -17.95 1.39
C ALA A 387 11.88 -17.48 1.70
N PRO A 388 12.84 -17.62 0.76
CA PRO A 388 14.21 -17.15 0.96
C PRO A 388 14.24 -15.64 1.23
N LEU A 389 14.99 -15.27 2.27
CA LEU A 389 15.25 -13.87 2.59
C LEU A 389 16.21 -13.24 1.56
N PRO A 390 16.09 -11.94 1.28
CA PRO A 390 17.01 -11.26 0.38
C PRO A 390 18.44 -11.25 0.94
N GLU A 391 19.42 -11.18 0.04
CA GLU A 391 20.83 -11.00 0.41
C GLU A 391 21.02 -9.80 1.33
N GLY A 392 21.85 -9.91 2.34
CA GLY A 392 22.04 -8.87 3.37
C GLY A 392 21.06 -8.93 4.55
N PHE A 393 19.99 -9.74 4.46
CA PHE A 393 19.08 -10.00 5.58
C PHE A 393 19.32 -11.35 6.28
N ALA A 394 20.42 -12.04 5.96
CA ALA A 394 20.80 -13.31 6.60
C ALA A 394 20.93 -13.20 8.14
N SER A 395 21.22 -11.99 8.65
CA SER A 395 21.11 -11.62 10.06
C SER A 395 20.01 -10.60 10.25
N LEU A 396 18.75 -11.02 10.27
CA LEU A 396 17.64 -10.14 10.66
C LEU A 396 17.94 -9.48 12.01
N PRO A 397 17.60 -8.19 12.20
CA PRO A 397 17.64 -7.56 13.50
C PRO A 397 16.90 -8.41 14.54
N VAL A 398 17.39 -8.43 15.78
CA VAL A 398 16.79 -9.22 16.88
C VAL A 398 15.28 -9.03 16.96
N ALA A 399 14.80 -7.81 16.76
CA ALA A 399 13.37 -7.47 16.73
C ALA A 399 12.56 -8.19 15.62
N LEU A 400 13.19 -8.76 14.61
CA LEU A 400 12.54 -9.47 13.50
C LEU A 400 12.76 -10.98 13.52
N ARG A 401 13.79 -11.47 14.24
CA ARG A 401 14.10 -12.92 14.29
C ARG A 401 12.94 -13.75 14.79
N ASP A 402 12.18 -13.18 15.71
CA ASP A 402 11.05 -13.84 16.33
C ASP A 402 9.73 -13.62 15.57
N ARG A 403 9.71 -12.88 14.47
CA ARG A 403 8.50 -12.63 13.68
C ARG A 403 8.39 -13.58 12.50
N ARG A 404 7.34 -14.36 12.48
CA ARG A 404 6.97 -15.12 11.29
C ARG A 404 6.26 -14.20 10.30
N ILE A 405 6.98 -13.72 9.30
CA ILE A 405 6.44 -12.81 8.27
C ILE A 405 6.21 -13.63 6.99
N ALA A 406 4.96 -13.75 6.59
CA ALA A 406 4.58 -14.25 5.28
C ALA A 406 4.63 -13.10 4.28
N PHE A 407 5.45 -13.19 3.22
CA PHE A 407 5.64 -12.09 2.29
C PHE A 407 5.71 -12.52 0.83
N LYS A 408 5.39 -11.60 -0.06
CA LYS A 408 5.52 -11.76 -1.50
C LYS A 408 5.95 -10.46 -2.16
N THR A 409 6.89 -10.57 -3.10
CA THR A 409 7.30 -9.47 -3.96
C THR A 409 6.54 -9.49 -5.28
N GLY A 410 6.44 -8.33 -5.90
CA GLY A 410 5.94 -8.14 -7.25
C GLY A 410 6.82 -7.15 -8.01
N THR A 411 6.93 -7.35 -9.31
CA THR A 411 7.56 -6.40 -10.22
C THR A 411 6.71 -6.36 -11.48
N SER A 412 6.25 -5.19 -11.88
CA SER A 412 5.45 -5.06 -13.10
C SER A 412 6.32 -5.22 -14.35
N ALA A 413 5.71 -5.60 -15.45
CA ALA A 413 6.35 -5.60 -16.76
C ALA A 413 6.91 -4.21 -17.08
N GLY A 414 8.16 -4.17 -17.55
CA GLY A 414 8.87 -2.91 -17.82
C GLY A 414 9.40 -2.19 -16.57
N PHE A 415 9.45 -2.84 -15.40
CA PHE A 415 10.07 -2.31 -14.17
C PHE A 415 9.51 -0.97 -13.68
N ARG A 416 8.21 -0.74 -13.85
CA ARG A 416 7.55 0.51 -13.43
C ARG A 416 7.15 0.48 -11.96
N ASP A 417 6.77 -0.71 -11.45
CA ASP A 417 6.23 -0.91 -10.12
C ASP A 417 6.99 -2.00 -9.40
N ALA A 418 7.57 -1.69 -8.27
CA ALA A 418 8.22 -2.64 -7.37
C ALA A 418 7.39 -2.77 -6.09
N TRP A 419 6.96 -3.99 -5.76
CA TRP A 419 6.07 -4.29 -4.65
C TRP A 419 6.70 -5.23 -3.64
N ALA A 420 6.37 -5.01 -2.39
CA ALA A 420 6.47 -6.00 -1.34
C ALA A 420 5.23 -5.92 -0.46
N ALA A 421 4.54 -7.03 -0.29
CA ALA A 421 3.40 -7.16 0.60
C ALA A 421 3.66 -8.30 1.57
N GLY A 422 3.40 -8.09 2.84
CA GLY A 422 3.63 -9.10 3.87
C GLY A 422 2.72 -8.92 5.07
N TYR A 423 2.57 -10.00 5.83
CA TYR A 423 1.80 -10.00 7.07
C TYR A 423 2.42 -10.92 8.11
N SER A 424 2.19 -10.57 9.34
CA SER A 424 2.42 -11.38 10.54
C SER A 424 1.08 -11.62 11.25
N ALA A 425 1.08 -12.13 12.46
CA ALA A 425 -0.16 -12.36 13.21
C ALA A 425 -0.99 -11.09 13.39
N ASN A 426 -0.37 -9.96 13.76
CA ASN A 426 -1.08 -8.72 14.11
C ASN A 426 -1.00 -7.63 13.03
N TRP A 427 -0.08 -7.71 12.09
CA TRP A 427 0.24 -6.60 11.19
C TRP A 427 0.27 -7.04 9.73
N THR A 428 -0.27 -6.20 8.88
CA THR A 428 -0.09 -6.28 7.43
C THR A 428 0.59 -4.99 6.95
N VAL A 429 1.63 -5.13 6.14
CA VAL A 429 2.35 -4.00 5.53
C VAL A 429 2.45 -4.21 4.04
N VAL A 430 2.19 -3.16 3.29
CA VAL A 430 2.43 -3.12 1.84
C VAL A 430 3.31 -1.93 1.51
N VAL A 431 4.35 -2.19 0.74
CA VAL A 431 5.29 -1.20 0.21
C VAL A 431 5.25 -1.23 -1.30
N TRP A 432 5.17 -0.07 -1.89
CA TRP A 432 5.34 0.16 -3.33
C TRP A 432 6.47 1.17 -3.56
N VAL A 433 7.31 0.91 -4.56
CA VAL A 433 8.40 1.80 -4.96
C VAL A 433 8.39 2.00 -6.47
N GLY A 434 8.40 3.25 -6.91
CA GLY A 434 8.34 3.59 -8.34
C GLY A 434 8.24 5.08 -8.58
N HIS A 435 8.01 5.47 -9.82
CA HIS A 435 7.71 6.85 -10.19
C HIS A 435 6.19 7.07 -10.29
N ALA A 436 5.73 8.23 -9.80
CA ALA A 436 4.30 8.56 -9.83
C ALA A 436 3.73 8.62 -11.25
N ASP A 437 4.54 9.01 -12.22
CA ASP A 437 4.19 9.07 -13.65
C ASP A 437 4.32 7.72 -14.39
N GLY A 438 4.81 6.67 -13.71
CA GLY A 438 5.00 5.35 -14.29
C GLY A 438 6.28 5.20 -15.13
N THR A 439 7.24 6.12 -15.01
CA THR A 439 8.55 5.98 -15.66
C THR A 439 9.23 4.68 -15.24
N PRO A 440 9.75 3.87 -16.19
CA PRO A 440 10.44 2.62 -15.88
C PRO A 440 11.70 2.82 -15.03
N ARG A 441 12.02 1.82 -14.21
CA ARG A 441 13.23 1.74 -13.39
C ARG A 441 14.00 0.43 -13.70
N PRO A 442 14.71 0.34 -14.84
CA PRO A 442 15.35 -0.90 -15.29
C PRO A 442 16.24 -1.52 -14.21
N GLY A 443 16.14 -2.83 -14.01
CA GLY A 443 16.88 -3.56 -12.99
C GLY A 443 16.36 -3.42 -11.55
N GLN A 444 15.40 -2.55 -11.29
CA GLN A 444 14.83 -2.35 -9.95
C GLN A 444 13.66 -3.30 -9.71
N LEU A 445 13.94 -4.38 -9.00
CA LEU A 445 12.99 -5.42 -8.66
C LEU A 445 12.32 -5.17 -7.31
N GLY A 446 11.12 -5.70 -7.11
CA GLY A 446 10.45 -5.66 -5.81
C GLY A 446 11.30 -6.22 -4.68
N ARG A 447 12.07 -7.28 -4.94
CA ARG A 447 13.01 -7.88 -3.96
C ARG A 447 14.19 -6.96 -3.58
N LEU A 448 14.60 -6.07 -4.49
CA LEU A 448 15.73 -5.16 -4.26
C LEU A 448 15.30 -3.80 -3.70
N SER A 449 14.14 -3.30 -4.11
CA SER A 449 13.67 -1.96 -3.75
C SER A 449 12.64 -1.96 -2.63
N ALA A 450 11.57 -2.75 -2.73
CA ALA A 450 10.44 -2.70 -1.81
C ALA A 450 10.59 -3.66 -0.61
N LEU A 451 11.19 -4.84 -0.82
CA LEU A 451 11.29 -5.85 0.23
C LEU A 451 12.17 -5.43 1.42
N PRO A 452 13.33 -4.77 1.23
CA PRO A 452 14.11 -4.24 2.35
C PRO A 452 13.31 -3.25 3.20
N VAL A 453 12.56 -2.35 2.56
CA VAL A 453 11.70 -1.38 3.25
C VAL A 453 10.59 -2.09 4.04
N LEU A 454 10.01 -3.16 3.47
CA LEU A 454 8.99 -3.98 4.16
C LEU A 454 9.53 -4.55 5.47
N PHE A 455 10.69 -5.20 5.46
CA PHE A 455 11.27 -5.79 6.67
C PHE A 455 11.64 -4.73 7.70
N LYS A 456 12.24 -3.61 7.28
CA LYS A 456 12.53 -2.48 8.16
C LYS A 456 11.24 -1.89 8.76
N ALA A 457 10.14 -1.85 7.99
CA ALA A 457 8.84 -1.41 8.49
C ALA A 457 8.31 -2.36 9.58
N PHE A 458 8.39 -3.68 9.40
CA PHE A 458 8.05 -4.65 10.45
C PHE A 458 8.90 -4.45 11.72
N GLY A 459 10.18 -4.04 11.57
CA GLY A 459 11.05 -3.71 12.70
C GLY A 459 10.63 -2.46 13.49
N ARG A 460 9.81 -1.58 12.91
CA ARG A 460 9.27 -0.38 13.57
C ARG A 460 7.89 -0.61 14.20
N LEU A 461 7.26 -1.75 13.93
CA LEU A 461 5.97 -2.12 14.50
C LEU A 461 6.15 -2.75 15.89
N PRO A 462 5.16 -2.61 16.81
CA PRO A 462 5.19 -3.20 18.12
C PRO A 462 5.46 -4.71 18.07
N ALA A 463 6.16 -5.23 19.06
CA ALA A 463 6.37 -6.66 19.21
C ALA A 463 5.03 -7.40 19.30
N GLU A 464 5.03 -8.64 18.84
CA GLU A 464 3.85 -9.51 18.86
C GLU A 464 4.26 -10.91 19.34
N ASP A 465 3.28 -11.65 19.88
CA ASP A 465 3.48 -13.05 20.21
C ASP A 465 3.65 -13.85 18.90
N ASN A 466 4.80 -14.45 18.76
CA ASN A 466 5.25 -15.06 17.50
C ASN A 466 4.84 -16.51 17.34
N ARG A 467 3.91 -16.99 18.16
CA ARG A 467 3.40 -18.34 18.01
C ARG A 467 2.82 -18.50 16.62
N ALA A 468 3.37 -19.47 15.88
CA ALA A 468 2.76 -19.87 14.62
C ALA A 468 1.27 -20.15 14.88
N GLN A 469 0.39 -19.59 14.05
CA GLN A 469 -1.03 -19.95 14.15
C GLN A 469 -1.15 -21.48 14.09
N PRO A 470 -1.88 -22.10 15.02
CA PRO A 470 -2.03 -23.55 14.99
C PRO A 470 -2.62 -23.96 13.64
N ALA A 471 -2.13 -25.08 13.12
CA ALA A 471 -2.69 -25.62 11.89
C ALA A 471 -4.17 -25.97 12.10
N PRO A 472 -5.08 -25.58 11.21
CA PRO A 472 -6.44 -26.07 11.20
C PRO A 472 -6.48 -27.62 11.18
N ALA A 473 -7.55 -28.20 11.73
CA ALA A 473 -7.66 -29.66 11.89
C ALA A 473 -7.67 -30.43 10.57
N ASP A 474 -8.10 -29.79 9.48
CA ASP A 474 -8.19 -30.36 8.13
C ASP A 474 -6.93 -30.13 7.27
N VAL A 475 -5.84 -29.62 7.88
CA VAL A 475 -4.54 -29.48 7.21
C VAL A 475 -3.96 -30.87 6.92
N LEU A 476 -3.80 -31.17 5.63
CA LEU A 476 -3.13 -32.37 5.19
C LEU A 476 -1.60 -32.14 5.25
N ARG A 477 -0.90 -32.89 6.09
CA ARG A 477 0.55 -32.86 6.19
C ARG A 477 1.11 -34.08 5.48
N VAL A 478 1.90 -33.87 4.46
CA VAL A 478 2.53 -34.92 3.65
C VAL A 478 4.01 -34.62 3.48
N ALA A 479 4.83 -35.64 3.38
CA ALA A 479 6.26 -35.50 3.11
C ALA A 479 6.54 -35.42 1.60
N SER A 480 5.66 -35.98 0.76
CA SER A 480 5.83 -35.95 -0.68
C SER A 480 4.48 -35.90 -1.42
N TYR A 481 4.52 -35.51 -2.70
CA TYR A 481 3.32 -35.46 -3.53
C TYR A 481 2.65 -36.83 -3.76
N HIS A 482 3.39 -37.93 -3.61
CA HIS A 482 2.86 -39.29 -3.73
C HIS A 482 1.82 -39.64 -2.67
N GLU A 483 1.91 -39.01 -1.49
CA GLU A 483 0.96 -39.19 -0.38
C GLU A 483 -0.34 -38.41 -0.57
N LEU A 484 -0.35 -37.49 -1.53
CA LEU A 484 -1.55 -36.69 -1.83
C LEU A 484 -2.62 -37.52 -2.57
N PRO A 485 -3.90 -37.16 -2.43
CA PRO A 485 -4.97 -37.65 -3.30
C PRO A 485 -4.60 -37.39 -4.77
N LEU A 486 -4.93 -38.34 -5.66
CA LEU A 486 -4.54 -38.29 -7.08
C LEU A 486 -4.79 -36.91 -7.74
N ARG A 487 -5.97 -36.32 -7.49
CA ARG A 487 -6.36 -35.02 -8.06
C ARG A 487 -5.48 -33.84 -7.61
N MET A 488 -4.75 -33.99 -6.50
CA MET A 488 -3.89 -32.95 -5.93
C MET A 488 -2.40 -33.21 -6.19
N ARG A 489 -2.03 -34.35 -6.79
CA ARG A 489 -0.61 -34.71 -6.97
C ARG A 489 0.11 -33.80 -7.93
N THR A 490 -0.55 -33.44 -9.03
CA THR A 490 0.10 -32.75 -10.15
C THR A 490 -0.72 -31.61 -10.69
N LEU A 491 -0.06 -30.54 -11.13
CA LEU A 491 -0.63 -29.41 -11.84
C LEU A 491 -0.14 -29.38 -13.29
N GLY A 492 -1.06 -29.50 -14.22
CA GLY A 492 -0.76 -29.58 -15.64
C GLY A 492 -0.43 -31.01 -16.10
N PRO A 493 -0.03 -31.18 -17.35
CA PRO A 493 0.39 -32.46 -17.86
C PRO A 493 1.75 -32.81 -17.26
N VAL A 494 1.74 -33.64 -16.24
CA VAL A 494 2.95 -34.31 -15.74
C VAL A 494 3.00 -35.68 -16.43
N ALA A 495 4.12 -35.99 -17.05
CA ALA A 495 4.34 -37.32 -17.58
C ALA A 495 4.40 -38.34 -16.44
N ASP A 496 3.83 -39.50 -16.62
CA ASP A 496 4.07 -40.63 -15.71
C ASP A 496 5.59 -40.86 -15.63
N ALA A 497 6.11 -40.93 -14.40
CA ALA A 497 7.55 -41.02 -14.14
C ALA A 497 8.24 -42.25 -14.77
N HIS A 498 7.49 -43.13 -15.39
CA HIS A 498 7.94 -44.36 -16.06
C HIS A 498 7.50 -44.45 -17.54
N GLY A 499 6.99 -43.37 -18.13
CA GLY A 499 6.62 -43.34 -19.55
C GLY A 499 7.74 -42.86 -20.46
N ALA A 500 7.68 -43.20 -21.76
CA ALA A 500 8.59 -42.67 -22.77
C ALA A 500 8.61 -41.14 -22.76
N PRO A 501 9.77 -40.49 -23.03
CA PRO A 501 9.89 -39.04 -23.01
C PRO A 501 8.92 -38.45 -24.05
N ARG A 502 8.21 -37.36 -23.67
CA ARG A 502 7.29 -36.64 -24.55
C ARG A 502 7.74 -35.19 -24.65
N ILE A 503 7.94 -34.70 -25.86
CA ILE A 503 8.31 -33.31 -26.08
C ILE A 503 7.15 -32.41 -25.64
N ALA A 504 7.41 -31.57 -24.63
CA ALA A 504 6.47 -30.57 -24.13
C ALA A 504 6.58 -29.25 -24.89
N TYR A 505 7.79 -28.91 -25.34
CA TYR A 505 8.02 -27.77 -26.21
C TYR A 505 9.25 -28.02 -27.09
N PRO A 506 9.18 -27.65 -28.39
CA PRO A 506 8.02 -27.09 -29.09
C PRO A 506 6.90 -28.12 -29.32
N PRO A 507 5.61 -27.67 -29.38
CA PRO A 507 4.52 -28.59 -29.71
C PRO A 507 4.59 -29.05 -31.17
N PRO A 508 3.97 -30.21 -31.49
CA PRO A 508 3.89 -30.70 -32.87
C PRO A 508 3.31 -29.64 -33.82
N ASP A 509 3.86 -29.54 -35.02
CA ASP A 509 3.44 -28.62 -36.07
C ASP A 509 3.48 -27.13 -35.72
N ALA A 510 4.20 -26.77 -34.68
CA ALA A 510 4.34 -25.37 -34.25
C ALA A 510 5.03 -24.52 -35.32
N ARG A 511 4.47 -23.35 -35.61
CA ARG A 511 5.15 -22.26 -36.33
C ARG A 511 5.84 -21.38 -35.34
N ILE A 512 7.17 -21.32 -35.33
CA ILE A 512 7.99 -20.57 -34.39
C ILE A 512 8.60 -19.36 -35.14
N GLU A 513 8.21 -18.16 -34.74
CA GLU A 513 8.76 -16.91 -35.30
C GLU A 513 9.93 -16.45 -34.43
N LEU A 514 11.11 -16.35 -35.00
CA LEU A 514 12.34 -16.03 -34.29
C LEU A 514 13.06 -14.84 -34.95
N ALA A 515 13.69 -14.02 -34.11
CA ALA A 515 14.71 -13.09 -34.58
C ALA A 515 15.99 -13.87 -34.94
N ALA A 516 16.85 -13.25 -35.75
CA ALA A 516 18.13 -13.88 -36.15
C ALA A 516 18.94 -14.30 -34.90
N ARG A 517 19.34 -15.56 -34.82
CA ARG A 517 20.07 -16.20 -33.69
C ARG A 517 19.30 -16.30 -32.36
N GLU A 518 18.00 -16.16 -32.35
CA GLU A 518 17.20 -16.44 -31.14
C GLU A 518 17.13 -17.93 -30.87
N ALA A 519 17.41 -18.35 -29.63
CA ALA A 519 17.41 -19.76 -29.25
C ALA A 519 15.98 -20.24 -28.92
N VAL A 520 15.60 -21.42 -29.39
CA VAL A 520 14.38 -22.15 -29.03
C VAL A 520 14.69 -23.02 -27.81
N PRO A 521 14.03 -22.80 -26.65
CA PRO A 521 14.16 -23.74 -25.54
C PRO A 521 13.48 -25.06 -25.89
N LEU A 522 14.10 -26.17 -25.54
CA LEU A 522 13.54 -27.52 -25.71
C LEU A 522 13.17 -28.07 -24.33
N SER A 523 11.99 -28.67 -24.21
CA SER A 523 11.59 -29.33 -22.98
C SER A 523 10.83 -30.64 -23.29
N ALA A 524 11.06 -31.65 -22.45
CA ALA A 524 10.35 -32.90 -22.50
C ALA A 524 9.89 -33.32 -21.10
N LEU A 525 8.84 -34.12 -21.05
CA LEU A 525 8.22 -34.71 -19.88
C LEU A 525 8.44 -36.22 -19.90
N GLY A 526 8.73 -36.83 -18.73
CA GLY A 526 8.98 -38.25 -18.60
C GLY A 526 10.34 -38.69 -19.15
N GLY A 527 10.51 -39.98 -19.36
CA GLY A 527 11.77 -40.60 -19.69
C GLY A 527 12.58 -41.03 -18.48
N GLU A 528 13.45 -42.02 -18.66
CA GLU A 528 14.35 -42.52 -17.61
C GLU A 528 15.75 -41.96 -17.77
N GLY A 529 16.30 -41.41 -16.68
CA GLY A 529 17.65 -40.90 -16.65
C GLY A 529 17.87 -39.60 -17.44
N ARG A 530 19.04 -39.49 -18.08
CA ARG A 530 19.40 -38.25 -18.81
C ARG A 530 18.78 -38.21 -20.17
N LEU A 531 18.06 -37.11 -20.47
CA LEU A 531 17.48 -36.86 -21.79
C LEU A 531 18.50 -36.29 -22.79
N ARG A 532 18.57 -36.86 -23.97
CA ARG A 532 19.39 -36.38 -25.08
C ARG A 532 18.51 -35.85 -26.20
N TRP A 533 18.84 -34.64 -26.65
CA TRP A 533 18.12 -33.97 -27.72
C TRP A 533 18.80 -34.16 -29.06
N LEU A 534 18.00 -34.30 -30.10
CA LEU A 534 18.44 -34.34 -31.49
C LEU A 534 17.62 -33.36 -32.33
N VAL A 535 18.30 -32.62 -33.18
CA VAL A 535 17.67 -31.70 -34.15
C VAL A 535 18.09 -32.17 -35.55
N ASP A 536 17.12 -32.54 -36.38
CA ASP A 536 17.35 -33.18 -37.68
C ASP A 536 18.36 -34.33 -37.62
N GLY A 537 18.26 -35.13 -36.54
CA GLY A 537 19.14 -36.26 -36.28
C GLY A 537 20.55 -35.92 -35.73
N ARG A 538 20.88 -34.66 -35.55
CA ARG A 538 22.15 -34.21 -34.97
C ARG A 538 22.01 -34.01 -33.48
N PRO A 539 22.92 -34.54 -32.64
CA PRO A 539 22.90 -34.32 -31.21
C PRO A 539 23.04 -32.83 -30.86
N LEU A 540 22.23 -32.42 -29.88
CA LEU A 540 22.29 -31.06 -29.31
C LEU A 540 22.78 -31.11 -27.88
N ASP A 541 23.79 -30.31 -27.57
CA ASP A 541 24.27 -30.15 -26.21
C ASP A 541 23.37 -29.18 -25.44
N GLY A 542 22.69 -29.70 -24.41
CA GLY A 542 21.77 -28.94 -23.57
C GLY A 542 20.32 -28.86 -24.11
N THR A 543 19.58 -27.87 -23.66
CA THR A 543 18.14 -27.70 -23.92
C THR A 543 17.81 -26.42 -24.69
N LYS A 544 18.79 -25.75 -25.25
CA LYS A 544 18.62 -24.53 -26.06
C LYS A 544 19.15 -24.78 -27.47
N TRP A 545 18.26 -24.65 -28.46
CA TRP A 545 18.60 -24.84 -29.87
C TRP A 545 18.50 -23.53 -30.62
N VAL A 546 19.55 -23.17 -31.36
CA VAL A 546 19.55 -22.03 -32.27
C VAL A 546 19.34 -22.56 -33.70
N PRO A 547 18.20 -22.26 -34.36
CA PRO A 547 17.99 -22.69 -35.74
C PRO A 547 18.97 -22.03 -36.72
N ASP A 548 19.42 -22.79 -37.70
CA ASP A 548 20.32 -22.30 -38.76
C ASP A 548 19.61 -21.39 -39.79
N GLY A 549 18.26 -21.36 -39.77
CA GLY A 549 17.47 -20.52 -40.66
C GLY A 549 15.98 -20.96 -40.71
N PRO A 550 15.17 -20.27 -41.53
CA PRO A 550 13.76 -20.67 -41.72
C PRO A 550 13.64 -22.01 -42.44
N GLY A 551 12.68 -22.82 -42.03
CA GLY A 551 12.48 -24.16 -42.57
C GLY A 551 11.68 -25.07 -41.66
N THR A 552 11.46 -26.31 -42.10
CA THR A 552 10.84 -27.35 -41.31
C THR A 552 11.93 -28.21 -40.67
N VAL A 553 11.85 -28.39 -39.36
CA VAL A 553 12.87 -29.05 -38.56
C VAL A 553 12.25 -30.13 -37.70
N ARG A 554 12.90 -31.28 -37.59
CA ARG A 554 12.48 -32.36 -36.70
C ARG A 554 13.29 -32.32 -35.41
N VAL A 555 12.59 -32.12 -34.28
CA VAL A 555 13.19 -32.16 -32.94
C VAL A 555 12.82 -33.50 -32.29
N ALA A 556 13.80 -34.22 -31.76
CA ALA A 556 13.59 -35.48 -31.06
C ALA A 556 14.27 -35.46 -29.70
N VAL A 557 13.74 -36.25 -28.77
CA VAL A 557 14.32 -36.51 -27.45
C VAL A 557 14.40 -38.02 -27.22
N VAL A 558 15.51 -38.47 -26.64
CA VAL A 558 15.75 -39.87 -26.31
C VAL A 558 16.20 -39.95 -24.84
N ASP A 559 15.67 -40.89 -24.08
CA ASP A 559 16.07 -41.18 -22.70
C ASP A 559 17.19 -42.23 -22.62
N GLU A 560 17.70 -42.53 -21.41
CA GLU A 560 18.74 -43.52 -21.19
C GLU A 560 18.25 -44.96 -21.47
N ALA A 561 16.97 -45.22 -21.35
CA ALA A 561 16.36 -46.53 -21.70
C ALA A 561 16.14 -46.71 -23.19
N GLY A 562 16.40 -45.68 -24.02
CA GLY A 562 16.23 -45.73 -25.48
C GLY A 562 14.85 -45.39 -25.96
N HIS A 563 13.92 -45.00 -25.09
CA HIS A 563 12.61 -44.51 -25.52
C HIS A 563 12.77 -43.12 -26.14
N SER A 564 11.98 -42.83 -27.18
CA SER A 564 12.10 -41.55 -27.89
C SER A 564 10.76 -40.94 -28.24
N SER A 565 10.75 -39.62 -28.38
CA SER A 565 9.64 -38.84 -28.95
C SER A 565 10.19 -37.84 -29.94
N ALA A 566 9.40 -37.52 -30.99
CA ALA A 566 9.80 -36.49 -31.94
C ALA A 566 8.61 -35.64 -32.37
N VAL A 567 8.89 -34.39 -32.67
CA VAL A 567 7.94 -33.42 -33.24
C VAL A 567 8.56 -32.72 -34.43
N THR A 568 7.72 -32.31 -35.37
CA THR A 568 8.12 -31.48 -36.50
C THR A 568 7.65 -30.05 -36.23
N VAL A 569 8.52 -29.06 -36.46
CA VAL A 569 8.21 -27.65 -36.28
C VAL A 569 8.64 -26.83 -37.49
N ARG A 570 8.00 -25.69 -37.72
CA ARG A 570 8.34 -24.77 -38.79
C ARG A 570 8.92 -23.50 -38.23
N ILE A 571 10.17 -23.21 -38.56
CA ILE A 571 10.83 -21.97 -38.23
C ILE A 571 10.53 -20.90 -39.27
N VAL A 572 10.16 -19.71 -38.83
CA VAL A 572 9.87 -18.56 -39.70
C VAL A 572 10.62 -17.36 -39.15
N GLU A 573 11.29 -16.63 -40.03
CA GLU A 573 11.99 -15.44 -39.67
C GLU A 573 11.00 -14.32 -39.31
N ARG A 574 11.24 -13.65 -38.17
CA ARG A 574 10.45 -12.51 -37.75
C ARG A 574 10.84 -11.32 -38.64
N ARG A 575 9.88 -10.80 -39.42
CA ARG A 575 10.06 -9.60 -40.22
C ARG A 575 10.16 -8.34 -39.37
#